data_43ab3913d6737dc4cddd6817df08fdef
#
_entry.id   43ab3913d6737dc4cddd6817df08fdef
#
_cell.length_a   1.000
_cell.length_b   1.000
_cell.length_c   1.000
_cell.angle_alpha   90.00
_cell.angle_beta   90.00
_cell.angle_gamma   90.00
#
_symmetry.space_group_name_H-M   'P 1'
#
loop_
_entity.id
_entity.type
_entity.pdbx_description
1 polymer ?
#
loop_
_entity_poly.entity_id
_entity_poly.type
_entity_poly.pdbx_seq_one_letter_code
_entity_poly.pdbx_strand_id
1 'polypeptide(L)'
;MIVTVSNKAKWLLMQLGQLVLMVGLTSLVFNYAYRFLVDRTINTPLFYAVTLLLALVVIVAVRRDYLFVSSYEFTPEAIVVRTAFGVSKRFDTQAFKFVPSLHKTINLPEPKASLSFDVQNRKTGRRARNYAWTGFPVEDFRAVCRLYGYQDDTDFKLMDFGKRR
;
A
#
# COMPACT_ATOMS: atom_id res chain seq x y z
N MET A 1 17.81 8.32 -5.62
CA MET A 1 16.94 7.86 -6.72
C MET A 1 15.51 8.23 -6.43
N ILE A 2 14.81 8.88 -7.37
CA ILE A 2 13.39 9.24 -7.21
C ILE A 2 12.59 8.37 -8.18
N VAL A 3 11.58 7.69 -7.65
CA VAL A 3 10.69 6.83 -8.43
C VAL A 3 9.28 7.38 -8.34
N THR A 4 8.63 7.54 -9.49
CA THR A 4 7.27 8.07 -9.59
C THR A 4 6.36 7.07 -10.31
N VAL A 5 5.06 7.18 -10.10
CA VAL A 5 4.10 6.30 -10.80
C VAL A 5 4.18 6.49 -12.32
N SER A 6 4.16 5.39 -13.05
CA SER A 6 4.34 5.38 -14.51
C SER A 6 3.16 6.01 -15.27
N ASN A 7 1.93 5.73 -14.84
CA ASN A 7 0.72 6.28 -15.45
C ASN A 7 -0.18 6.88 -14.35
N LYS A 8 -0.10 8.19 -14.17
CA LYS A 8 -0.81 8.92 -13.12
C LYS A 8 -2.33 8.75 -13.18
N ALA A 9 -2.91 8.78 -14.37
CA ALA A 9 -4.36 8.67 -14.53
C ALA A 9 -4.87 7.28 -14.15
N LYS A 10 -4.25 6.22 -14.69
CA LYS A 10 -4.59 4.82 -14.37
C LYS A 10 -4.37 4.54 -12.89
N TRP A 11 -3.26 5.01 -12.33
CA TRP A 11 -2.94 4.86 -10.92
C TRP A 11 -3.97 5.56 -10.03
N LEU A 12 -4.34 6.82 -10.35
CA LEU A 12 -5.35 7.56 -9.59
C LEU A 12 -6.70 6.86 -9.60
N LEU A 13 -7.15 6.40 -10.78
CA LEU A 13 -8.40 5.67 -10.91
C LEU A 13 -8.40 4.39 -10.06
N MET A 14 -7.29 3.65 -10.06
CA MET A 14 -7.14 2.45 -9.25
C MET A 14 -7.17 2.77 -7.75
N GLN A 15 -6.49 3.83 -7.30
CA GLN A 15 -6.49 4.25 -5.90
C GLN A 15 -7.87 4.71 -5.44
N LEU A 16 -8.60 5.47 -6.28
CA LEU A 16 -9.98 5.86 -6.02
C LEU A 16 -10.90 4.65 -5.94
N GLY A 17 -10.78 3.70 -6.86
CA GLY A 17 -11.55 2.46 -6.83
C GLY A 17 -11.31 1.65 -5.56
N GLN A 18 -10.06 1.53 -5.11
CA GLN A 18 -9.72 0.88 -3.84
C GLN A 18 -10.32 1.61 -2.64
N LEU A 19 -10.28 2.95 -2.63
CA LEU A 19 -10.87 3.75 -1.56
C LEU A 19 -12.39 3.53 -1.49
N VAL A 20 -13.09 3.63 -2.62
CA VAL A 20 -14.54 3.40 -2.71
C VAL A 20 -14.90 1.99 -2.22
N LEU A 21 -14.15 0.98 -2.67
CA LEU A 21 -14.37 -0.40 -2.24
C LEU A 21 -14.20 -0.56 -0.71
N MET A 22 -13.11 -0.02 -0.15
CA MET A 22 -12.86 -0.10 1.28
C MET A 22 -13.93 0.62 2.10
N VAL A 23 -14.33 1.83 1.67
CA VAL A 23 -15.38 2.61 2.34
C VAL A 23 -16.71 1.87 2.28
N GLY A 24 -17.08 1.34 1.10
CA GLY A 24 -18.31 0.57 0.91
C GLY A 24 -18.36 -0.68 1.79
N LEU A 25 -17.32 -1.50 1.78
CA LEU A 25 -17.24 -2.71 2.60
C LEU A 25 -17.29 -2.38 4.11
N THR A 26 -16.54 -1.37 4.54
CA THR A 26 -16.54 -0.95 5.95
C THR A 26 -17.91 -0.44 6.37
N SER A 27 -18.58 0.37 5.55
CA SER A 27 -19.93 0.86 5.80
C SER A 27 -20.93 -0.30 5.90
N LEU A 28 -20.85 -1.29 5.00
CA LEU A 28 -21.71 -2.49 5.05
C LEU A 28 -21.51 -3.27 6.34
N VAL A 29 -20.27 -3.49 6.76
CA VAL A 29 -19.96 -4.18 8.02
C VAL A 29 -20.53 -3.43 9.21
N PHE A 30 -20.36 -2.11 9.26
CA PHE A 30 -20.94 -1.28 10.33
C PHE A 30 -22.48 -1.35 10.36
N ASN A 31 -23.12 -1.23 9.20
CA ASN A 31 -24.58 -1.34 9.09
C ASN A 31 -25.08 -2.71 9.57
N TYR A 32 -24.42 -3.77 9.15
CA TYR A 32 -24.79 -5.14 9.54
C TYR A 32 -24.59 -5.36 11.03
N ALA A 33 -23.44 -4.97 11.59
CA ALA A 33 -23.15 -5.09 13.01
C ALA A 33 -24.13 -4.29 13.87
N TYR A 34 -24.46 -3.06 13.48
CA TYR A 34 -25.41 -2.22 14.21
C TYR A 34 -26.79 -2.85 14.24
N ARG A 35 -27.31 -3.32 13.11
CA ARG A 35 -28.62 -3.99 13.05
C ARG A 35 -28.68 -5.26 13.87
N PHE A 36 -27.58 -6.00 13.92
CA PHE A 36 -27.52 -7.25 14.67
C PHE A 36 -27.43 -7.01 16.19
N LEU A 37 -26.65 -6.02 16.62
CA LEU A 37 -26.29 -5.82 18.02
C LEU A 37 -27.19 -4.82 18.75
N VAL A 38 -27.73 -3.83 18.04
CA VAL A 38 -28.40 -2.69 18.68
C VAL A 38 -29.86 -2.60 18.30
N ASP A 39 -30.18 -2.45 17.01
CA ASP A 39 -31.54 -2.23 16.54
C ASP A 39 -31.76 -2.73 15.12
N ARG A 40 -32.76 -3.60 14.94
CA ARG A 40 -33.14 -4.15 13.63
C ARG A 40 -34.02 -3.22 12.79
N THR A 41 -34.59 -2.19 13.39
CA THR A 41 -35.60 -1.35 12.76
C THR A 41 -35.04 -0.14 12.03
N ILE A 42 -33.81 0.28 12.34
CA ILE A 42 -33.19 1.46 11.70
C ILE A 42 -32.83 1.15 10.25
N ASN A 43 -33.60 1.72 9.35
CA ASN A 43 -33.42 1.58 7.90
C ASN A 43 -33.59 2.93 7.20
N THR A 44 -33.00 4.00 7.75
CA THR A 44 -33.13 5.34 7.18
C THR A 44 -31.96 5.67 6.27
N PRO A 45 -32.17 6.38 5.14
CA PRO A 45 -31.09 6.84 4.26
C PRO A 45 -30.02 7.65 5.00
N LEU A 46 -30.44 8.42 6.02
CA LEU A 46 -29.55 9.20 6.88
C LEU A 46 -28.55 8.30 7.62
N PHE A 47 -29.01 7.16 8.17
CA PHE A 47 -28.12 6.22 8.85
C PHE A 47 -27.05 5.65 7.91
N TYR A 48 -27.41 5.29 6.68
CA TYR A 48 -26.44 4.85 5.67
C TYR A 48 -25.46 5.96 5.30
N ALA A 49 -25.91 7.19 5.14
CA ALA A 49 -25.03 8.32 4.84
C ALA A 49 -24.03 8.58 5.96
N VAL A 50 -24.48 8.53 7.22
CA VAL A 50 -23.60 8.71 8.40
C VAL A 50 -22.58 7.59 8.52
N THR A 51 -22.98 6.33 8.34
CA THR A 51 -22.04 5.19 8.40
C THR A 51 -21.03 5.23 7.26
N LEU A 52 -21.41 5.67 6.08
CA LEU A 52 -20.53 5.84 4.94
C LEU A 52 -19.49 6.96 5.20
N LEU A 53 -19.94 8.08 5.77
CA LEU A 53 -19.06 9.19 6.15
C LEU A 53 -18.07 8.76 7.25
N LEU A 54 -18.54 8.07 8.28
CA LEU A 54 -17.69 7.54 9.35
C LEU A 54 -16.65 6.55 8.79
N ALA A 55 -17.05 5.63 7.92
CA ALA A 55 -16.14 4.70 7.28
C ALA A 55 -15.07 5.43 6.46
N LEU A 56 -15.45 6.47 5.72
CA LEU A 56 -14.52 7.30 4.97
C LEU A 56 -13.50 7.97 5.92
N VAL A 57 -13.96 8.61 6.98
CA VAL A 57 -13.10 9.30 7.95
C VAL A 57 -12.12 8.31 8.60
N VAL A 58 -12.60 7.15 9.04
CA VAL A 58 -11.76 6.11 9.66
C VAL A 58 -10.71 5.60 8.69
N ILE A 59 -11.09 5.28 7.46
CA ILE A 59 -10.16 4.76 6.45
C ILE A 59 -9.11 5.81 6.11
N VAL A 60 -9.50 7.06 5.89
CA VAL A 60 -8.56 8.14 5.60
C VAL A 60 -7.62 8.36 6.80
N ALA A 61 -8.12 8.37 8.03
CA ALA A 61 -7.30 8.54 9.23
C ALA A 61 -6.27 7.41 9.40
N VAL A 62 -6.69 6.16 9.21
CA VAL A 62 -5.83 4.98 9.38
C VAL A 62 -4.86 4.79 8.22
N ARG A 63 -5.29 5.12 6.99
CA ARG A 63 -4.55 4.83 5.75
C ARG A 63 -3.86 6.03 5.12
N ARG A 64 -3.92 7.22 5.72
CA ARG A 64 -3.36 8.46 5.14
C ARG A 64 -1.92 8.33 4.65
N ASP A 65 -1.09 7.55 5.35
CA ASP A 65 0.33 7.35 5.02
C ASP A 65 0.54 6.38 3.84
N TYR A 66 -0.51 5.68 3.39
CA TYR A 66 -0.48 4.65 2.34
C TYR A 66 -1.36 5.00 1.15
N LEU A 67 -2.44 5.77 1.40
CA LEU A 67 -3.34 6.20 0.34
C LEU A 67 -2.62 7.20 -0.56
N PHE A 68 -2.76 6.99 -1.86
CA PHE A 68 -2.27 7.91 -2.88
C PHE A 68 -0.76 8.18 -2.79
N VAL A 69 0.04 7.16 -2.45
CA VAL A 69 1.51 7.26 -2.55
C VAL A 69 1.89 7.44 -4.02
N SER A 70 2.43 8.59 -4.36
CA SER A 70 2.74 9.01 -5.73
C SER A 70 4.21 8.90 -6.08
N SER A 71 5.10 8.94 -5.09
CA SER A 71 6.53 8.83 -5.32
C SER A 71 7.27 8.31 -4.09
N TYR A 72 8.38 7.66 -4.39
CA TYR A 72 9.40 7.24 -3.43
C TYR A 72 10.71 7.92 -3.77
N GLU A 73 11.43 8.38 -2.77
CA GLU A 73 12.78 8.89 -2.90
C GLU A 73 13.70 8.02 -2.02
N PHE A 74 14.67 7.39 -2.65
CA PHE A 74 15.64 6.52 -2.02
C PHE A 74 17.02 7.16 -2.10
N THR A 75 17.60 7.42 -0.95
CA THR A 75 18.96 7.91 -0.80
C THR A 75 19.73 7.00 0.17
N PRO A 76 21.07 7.01 0.18
CA PRO A 76 21.84 6.29 1.19
C PRO A 76 21.46 6.67 2.62
N GLU A 77 20.95 7.90 2.82
CA GLU A 77 20.66 8.46 4.14
C GLU A 77 19.20 8.29 4.57
N ALA A 78 18.26 8.25 3.62
CA ALA A 78 16.84 8.24 3.93
C ALA A 78 15.98 7.58 2.86
N ILE A 79 14.86 7.01 3.30
CA ILE A 79 13.73 6.61 2.46
C ILE A 79 12.62 7.63 2.69
N VAL A 80 12.20 8.34 1.64
CA VAL A 80 11.11 9.31 1.71
C VAL A 80 9.93 8.83 0.87
N VAL A 81 8.77 8.75 1.48
CA VAL A 81 7.51 8.37 0.83
C VAL A 81 6.65 9.61 0.73
N ARG A 82 6.18 9.92 -0.48
CA ARG A 82 5.33 11.10 -0.72
C ARG A 82 4.00 10.69 -1.31
N THR A 83 2.93 11.26 -0.79
CA THR A 83 1.58 11.10 -1.32
C THR A 83 1.22 12.24 -2.26
N ALA A 84 0.21 12.04 -3.11
CA ALA A 84 -0.31 13.07 -4.01
C ALA A 84 -0.90 14.28 -3.27
N PHE A 85 -1.24 14.14 -1.99
CA PHE A 85 -1.76 15.23 -1.15
C PHE A 85 -0.68 16.01 -0.39
N GLY A 86 0.59 15.83 -0.75
CA GLY A 86 1.71 16.54 -0.13
C GLY A 86 2.16 15.98 1.23
N VAL A 87 1.52 14.93 1.73
CA VAL A 87 2.01 14.25 2.94
C VAL A 87 3.30 13.53 2.60
N SER A 88 4.35 13.79 3.37
CA SER A 88 5.63 13.09 3.23
C SER A 88 6.01 12.42 4.53
N LYS A 89 6.63 11.24 4.42
CA LYS A 89 7.18 10.51 5.54
C LYS A 89 8.61 10.12 5.26
N ARG A 90 9.51 10.48 6.16
CA ARG A 90 10.95 10.24 6.05
C ARG A 90 11.36 9.17 7.05
N PHE A 91 12.14 8.20 6.60
CA PHE A 91 12.79 7.17 7.41
C PHE A 91 14.30 7.27 7.23
N ASP A 92 15.01 7.54 8.30
CA ASP A 92 16.45 7.59 8.31
C ASP A 92 17.02 6.16 8.18
N THR A 93 17.95 5.94 7.26
CA THR A 93 18.57 4.63 7.02
C THR A 93 19.48 4.17 8.16
N GLN A 94 19.92 5.06 9.05
CA GLN A 94 20.61 4.69 10.27
C GLN A 94 19.69 3.95 11.26
N ALA A 95 18.43 4.39 11.36
CA ALA A 95 17.43 3.82 12.25
C ALA A 95 16.59 2.71 11.58
N PHE A 96 16.41 2.80 10.27
CA PHE A 96 15.55 1.91 9.49
C PHE A 96 16.30 1.26 8.35
N LYS A 97 15.92 0.04 7.98
CA LYS A 97 16.39 -0.65 6.79
C LYS A 97 15.26 -0.88 5.80
N PHE A 98 15.61 -0.82 4.52
CA PHE A 98 14.78 -1.29 3.42
C PHE A 98 14.83 -2.82 3.37
N VAL A 99 13.68 -3.47 3.24
CA VAL A 99 13.59 -4.92 3.04
C VAL A 99 12.61 -5.19 1.91
N PRO A 100 13.07 -5.68 0.74
CA PRO A 100 12.17 -6.03 -0.34
C PRO A 100 11.29 -7.22 0.05
N SER A 101 10.05 -7.20 -0.38
CA SER A 101 9.07 -8.24 -0.08
C SER A 101 8.25 -8.58 -1.33
N LEU A 102 8.08 -9.87 -1.55
CA LEU A 102 7.27 -10.40 -2.65
C LEU A 102 6.08 -11.13 -2.07
N HIS A 103 4.88 -10.69 -2.40
CA HIS A 103 3.65 -11.37 -2.03
C HIS A 103 3.10 -12.15 -3.23
N LYS A 104 2.97 -13.47 -3.07
CA LYS A 104 2.28 -14.33 -4.04
C LYS A 104 0.79 -14.38 -3.70
N THR A 105 -0.05 -14.07 -4.68
CA THR A 105 -1.49 -14.30 -4.56
C THR A 105 -1.77 -15.75 -4.97
N ILE A 106 -2.08 -16.62 -4.00
CA ILE A 106 -2.15 -18.07 -4.19
C ILE A 106 -3.45 -18.52 -4.89
N ASN A 107 -4.50 -17.70 -4.91
CA ASN A 107 -5.87 -18.11 -5.25
C ASN A 107 -6.36 -17.65 -6.62
N LEU A 108 -5.48 -17.34 -7.56
CA LEU A 108 -5.86 -17.02 -8.94
C LEU A 108 -5.30 -18.05 -9.91
N PRO A 109 -5.99 -18.31 -11.05
CA PRO A 109 -5.51 -19.25 -12.08
C PRO A 109 -4.10 -18.90 -12.60
N GLU A 110 -3.73 -17.63 -12.52
CA GLU A 110 -2.38 -17.16 -12.74
C GLU A 110 -1.85 -16.47 -11.47
N PRO A 111 -0.79 -16.99 -10.83
CA PRO A 111 -0.22 -16.38 -9.64
C PRO A 111 0.35 -15.00 -9.99
N LYS A 112 -0.32 -13.95 -9.54
CA LYS A 112 0.19 -12.57 -9.65
C LYS A 112 1.12 -12.31 -8.47
N ALA A 113 2.37 -11.99 -8.77
CA ALA A 113 3.30 -11.50 -7.77
C ALA A 113 3.12 -9.99 -7.61
N SER A 114 2.90 -9.53 -6.39
CA SER A 114 2.90 -8.11 -6.06
C SER A 114 4.20 -7.75 -5.33
N LEU A 115 4.86 -6.72 -5.83
CA LEU A 115 6.06 -6.17 -5.21
C LEU A 115 5.69 -5.21 -4.09
N SER A 116 6.43 -5.28 -3.01
CA SER A 116 6.33 -4.36 -1.89
C SER A 116 7.69 -4.24 -1.19
N PHE A 117 7.82 -3.30 -0.29
CA PHE A 117 8.96 -3.25 0.61
C PHE A 117 8.54 -2.92 2.02
N ASP A 118 9.28 -3.47 2.96
CA ASP A 118 9.14 -3.17 4.37
C ASP A 118 10.19 -2.15 4.79
N VAL A 119 9.78 -1.19 5.59
CA VAL A 119 10.68 -0.35 6.37
C VAL A 119 10.75 -0.95 7.76
N GLN A 120 11.89 -1.53 8.12
CA GLN A 120 12.10 -2.21 9.41
C GLN A 120 13.04 -1.41 10.30
N ASN A 121 12.72 -1.32 11.58
CA ASN A 121 13.60 -0.74 12.57
C ASN A 121 14.84 -1.63 12.77
N ARG A 122 16.04 -1.06 12.62
CA ARG A 122 17.30 -1.82 12.71
C ARG A 122 17.56 -2.39 14.10
N LYS A 123 17.16 -1.67 15.17
CA LYS A 123 17.41 -2.10 16.56
C LYS A 123 16.47 -3.24 16.98
N THR A 124 15.19 -3.13 16.61
CA THR A 124 14.17 -4.08 17.08
C THR A 124 13.84 -5.18 16.07
N GLY A 125 14.27 -5.04 14.81
CA GLY A 125 13.85 -5.90 13.70
C GLY A 125 12.36 -5.80 13.34
N ARG A 126 11.58 -5.00 14.06
CA ARG A 126 10.14 -4.88 13.84
C ARG A 126 9.86 -4.05 12.58
N ARG A 127 8.87 -4.50 11.81
CA ARG A 127 8.35 -3.77 10.67
C ARG A 127 7.64 -2.50 11.14
N ALA A 128 8.16 -1.35 10.73
CA ALA A 128 7.52 -0.06 10.99
C ALA A 128 6.39 0.21 9.99
N ARG A 129 6.63 -0.07 8.69
CA ARG A 129 5.67 0.13 7.59
C ARG A 129 5.93 -0.87 6.46
N ASN A 130 4.87 -1.17 5.70
CA ASN A 130 4.94 -1.88 4.43
C ASN A 130 4.35 -0.99 3.34
N TYR A 131 5.03 -0.88 2.22
CA TYR A 131 4.60 -0.08 1.08
C TYR A 131 4.50 -0.94 -0.17
N ALA A 132 3.34 -0.90 -0.82
CA ALA A 132 3.12 -1.60 -2.07
C ALA A 132 3.82 -0.87 -3.23
N TRP A 133 4.40 -1.63 -4.16
CA TRP A 133 5.05 -1.09 -5.37
C TRP A 133 4.08 -1.01 -6.56
N THR A 134 2.79 -0.88 -6.30
CA THR A 134 1.76 -0.91 -7.33
C THR A 134 1.73 0.38 -8.13
N GLY A 135 1.83 0.27 -9.45
CA GLY A 135 1.85 1.42 -10.37
C GLY A 135 3.24 2.02 -10.61
N PHE A 136 4.30 1.46 -10.01
CA PHE A 136 5.69 1.85 -10.24
C PHE A 136 6.39 0.85 -11.16
N PRO A 137 7.43 1.29 -11.93
CA PRO A 137 8.21 0.39 -12.79
C PRO A 137 8.92 -0.70 -11.98
N VAL A 138 8.95 -1.92 -12.51
CA VAL A 138 9.63 -3.06 -11.86
C VAL A 138 11.16 -2.89 -11.91
N GLU A 139 11.67 -2.31 -12.99
CA GLU A 139 13.08 -2.02 -13.17
C GLU A 139 13.61 -1.08 -12.08
N ASP A 140 12.81 -0.07 -11.71
CA ASP A 140 13.15 0.85 -10.65
C ASP A 140 13.21 0.15 -9.29
N PHE A 141 12.32 -0.84 -9.05
CA PHE A 141 12.40 -1.65 -7.84
C PHE A 141 13.71 -2.41 -7.73
N ARG A 142 14.15 -3.03 -8.83
CA ARG A 142 15.44 -3.72 -8.89
C ARG A 142 16.60 -2.77 -8.64
N ALA A 143 16.56 -1.57 -9.23
CA ALA A 143 17.59 -0.56 -9.01
C ALA A 143 17.66 -0.10 -7.53
N VAL A 144 16.51 0.07 -6.88
CA VAL A 144 16.43 0.39 -5.45
C VAL A 144 16.98 -0.76 -4.60
N CYS A 145 16.67 -2.01 -4.95
CA CYS A 145 17.21 -3.15 -4.22
C CYS A 145 18.74 -3.19 -4.28
N ARG A 146 19.34 -2.95 -5.46
CA ARG A 146 20.81 -2.84 -5.61
C ARG A 146 21.39 -1.69 -4.79
N LEU A 147 20.70 -0.54 -4.73
CA LEU A 147 21.12 0.61 -3.92
C LEU A 147 21.28 0.24 -2.42
N TYR A 148 20.45 -0.68 -1.93
CA TYR A 148 20.49 -1.15 -0.54
C TYR A 148 21.22 -2.48 -0.34
N GLY A 149 22.01 -2.94 -1.35
CA GLY A 149 22.90 -4.08 -1.24
C GLY A 149 22.26 -5.44 -1.45
N TYR A 150 21.05 -5.49 -2.00
CA TYR A 150 20.42 -6.76 -2.41
C TYR A 150 20.91 -7.16 -3.80
N GLN A 151 21.52 -8.34 -3.88
CA GLN A 151 22.04 -8.87 -5.15
C GLN A 151 20.95 -9.60 -5.95
N ASP A 152 21.03 -9.49 -7.29
CA ASP A 152 20.01 -10.01 -8.23
C ASP A 152 19.82 -11.55 -8.19
N ASP A 153 20.80 -12.33 -7.70
CA ASP A 153 20.87 -13.76 -8.00
C ASP A 153 20.11 -14.68 -7.05
N THR A 154 19.84 -14.28 -5.83
CA THR A 154 19.19 -15.16 -4.84
C THR A 154 17.80 -14.70 -4.43
N ASP A 155 17.64 -13.40 -4.21
CA ASP A 155 16.38 -12.85 -3.66
C ASP A 155 15.36 -12.51 -4.75
N PHE A 156 15.82 -12.36 -6.02
CA PHE A 156 15.00 -11.97 -7.18
C PHE A 156 14.60 -13.10 -8.12
N LYS A 157 15.10 -14.32 -7.95
CA LYS A 157 14.59 -15.49 -8.71
C LYS A 157 13.07 -15.66 -8.56
N LEU A 158 12.52 -15.16 -7.49
CA LEU A 158 11.06 -15.10 -7.25
C LEU A 158 10.38 -13.98 -8.05
N MET A 159 11.12 -13.02 -8.61
CA MET A 159 10.55 -11.90 -9.38
C MET A 159 10.42 -12.19 -10.88
N ASP A 160 11.06 -13.23 -11.39
CA ASP A 160 11.01 -13.62 -12.81
C ASP A 160 9.72 -14.37 -13.21
N PHE A 161 8.75 -14.51 -12.31
CA PHE A 161 7.48 -15.16 -12.61
C PHE A 161 6.57 -14.41 -13.61
N GLY A 162 6.99 -13.25 -14.10
CA GLY A 162 6.25 -12.48 -15.11
C GLY A 162 6.69 -12.73 -16.56
N LYS A 163 7.77 -13.44 -16.81
CA LYS A 163 8.23 -13.79 -18.18
C LYS A 163 8.05 -15.28 -18.39
N ARG A 164 6.83 -15.74 -18.62
CA ARG A 164 6.65 -16.92 -19.46
C ARG A 164 6.74 -16.48 -20.91
N ARG A 165 7.78 -16.97 -21.55
CA ARG A 165 7.92 -16.99 -23.02
C ARG A 165 6.76 -17.76 -23.64
#